data_cf91ea47695dbd30b2305c9c257c9c44
#
_entry.id   cf91ea47695dbd30b2305c9c257c9c44
#
_cell.length_a   1.000
_cell.length_b   1.000
_cell.length_c   1.000
_cell.angle_alpha   90.00
_cell.angle_beta   90.00
_cell.angle_gamma   90.00
#
_symmetry.space_group_name_H-M   'P 1'
#
loop_
_entity.id
_entity.type
_entity.pdbx_description
1 polymer ?
#
loop_
_entity_poly.entity_id
_entity_poly.type
_entity_poly.pdbx_seq_one_letter_code
_entity_poly.pdbx_strand_id
1 'polypeptide(L)'
;PFDGHNIEEMTHVFEEAKQVQDTPLLIHVITKKGYGYDLAERQPEKFHGVAPFRVENGMKRSQSSKESAAQAAGKELVSMAAEDARVVAVTAAMAGGTGLSEFSKYYPSRFFDVGIAEQHAVSMAAGMARGGYRPYFAVYSTFLQRAYDQIVHDVCLQNLPVCILSDHVGLVGDDGKTHHGVLSVPMLMSIPNLTLLAPRDTQQIRQAVRATLKLDGPCVVQYPKDGIEPYAQNVTGEAFAVGKWQTLIPGGQDAVILAYGRMTQSAIKASELLAKRGLSIGVIDCCSLKPMDMDSLRALFKRKARIITIEEGEMIGGFGSEIARVCVEEQADAPIQIIG
;
A
#
# COMPACT_ATOMS: atom_id res chain seq x y z
N PRO A 1 -16.63 25.30 -28.00
CA PRO A 1 -15.86 24.08 -28.09
C PRO A 1 -15.12 24.01 -29.43
N PHE A 2 -13.86 23.53 -29.42
CA PHE A 2 -13.03 23.38 -30.61
C PHE A 2 -12.09 22.18 -30.46
N ASP A 3 -11.46 21.74 -31.55
CA ASP A 3 -10.57 20.59 -31.58
C ASP A 3 -9.21 20.92 -30.95
N GLY A 4 -8.91 20.33 -29.80
CA GLY A 4 -7.63 20.46 -29.11
C GLY A 4 -6.45 19.75 -29.78
N HIS A 5 -6.66 19.00 -30.85
CA HIS A 5 -5.60 18.42 -31.67
C HIS A 5 -5.21 19.33 -32.85
N ASN A 6 -6.00 20.37 -33.13
CA ASN A 6 -5.68 21.38 -34.10
C ASN A 6 -4.92 22.54 -33.45
N ILE A 7 -3.59 22.55 -33.59
CA ILE A 7 -2.71 23.53 -32.94
C ILE A 7 -2.98 24.95 -33.48
N GLU A 8 -3.27 25.11 -34.77
CA GLU A 8 -3.54 26.42 -35.38
C GLU A 8 -4.85 27.03 -34.84
N GLU A 9 -5.93 26.25 -34.81
CA GLU A 9 -7.21 26.66 -34.22
C GLU A 9 -7.07 27.00 -32.74
N MET A 10 -6.36 26.17 -32.01
CA MET A 10 -6.12 26.37 -30.58
C MET A 10 -5.34 27.66 -30.31
N THR A 11 -4.31 27.95 -31.10
CA THR A 11 -3.53 29.19 -31.00
C THR A 11 -4.41 30.41 -31.25
N HIS A 12 -5.23 30.39 -32.32
CA HIS A 12 -6.13 31.46 -32.63
C HIS A 12 -7.15 31.73 -31.52
N VAL A 13 -7.82 30.70 -31.04
CA VAL A 13 -8.78 30.82 -29.92
C VAL A 13 -8.12 31.38 -28.68
N PHE A 14 -6.89 31.00 -28.34
CA PHE A 14 -6.19 31.56 -27.17
C PHE A 14 -5.78 33.03 -27.37
N GLU A 15 -5.44 33.43 -28.58
CA GLU A 15 -5.16 34.84 -28.91
C GLU A 15 -6.41 35.69 -28.74
N GLU A 16 -7.58 35.23 -29.24
CA GLU A 16 -8.85 35.90 -29.01
C GLU A 16 -9.24 35.95 -27.54
N ALA A 17 -9.05 34.84 -26.82
CA ALA A 17 -9.35 34.75 -25.39
C ALA A 17 -8.59 35.76 -24.54
N LYS A 18 -7.33 36.11 -24.92
CA LYS A 18 -6.53 37.14 -24.24
C LYS A 18 -7.12 38.55 -24.32
N GLN A 19 -8.00 38.79 -25.26
CA GLN A 19 -8.65 40.10 -25.42
C GLN A 19 -9.84 40.28 -24.46
N VAL A 20 -10.33 39.18 -23.86
CA VAL A 20 -11.44 39.21 -22.91
C VAL A 20 -10.87 39.43 -21.51
N GLN A 21 -10.99 40.66 -20.97
CA GLN A 21 -10.34 41.03 -19.71
C GLN A 21 -11.32 41.17 -18.52
N ASP A 22 -12.60 41.46 -18.79
CA ASP A 22 -13.53 41.90 -17.73
C ASP A 22 -14.54 40.83 -17.30
N THR A 23 -14.50 39.63 -17.88
CA THR A 23 -15.44 38.54 -17.58
C THR A 23 -14.74 37.19 -17.51
N PRO A 24 -15.20 36.25 -16.65
CA PRO A 24 -14.75 34.87 -16.69
C PRO A 24 -15.02 34.25 -18.07
N LEU A 25 -14.02 33.57 -18.61
CA LEU A 25 -14.10 32.91 -19.91
C LEU A 25 -13.95 31.40 -19.78
N LEU A 26 -14.93 30.64 -20.25
CA LEU A 26 -14.86 29.19 -20.34
C LEU A 26 -14.34 28.76 -21.73
N ILE A 27 -13.12 28.22 -21.75
CA ILE A 27 -12.52 27.66 -22.96
C ILE A 27 -12.75 26.16 -22.96
N HIS A 28 -13.59 25.65 -23.88
CA HIS A 28 -13.90 24.23 -23.98
C HIS A 28 -13.11 23.59 -25.12
N VAL A 29 -12.06 22.87 -24.75
CA VAL A 29 -11.17 22.14 -25.65
C VAL A 29 -11.56 20.67 -25.70
N ILE A 30 -11.82 20.11 -26.85
CA ILE A 30 -12.18 18.71 -27.04
C ILE A 30 -10.94 17.95 -27.52
N THR A 31 -10.54 16.93 -26.76
CA THR A 31 -9.42 16.05 -27.11
C THR A 31 -9.81 14.59 -27.00
N LYS A 32 -9.08 13.72 -27.72
CA LYS A 32 -9.18 12.28 -27.63
C LYS A 32 -7.90 11.73 -27.01
N LYS A 33 -8.00 11.07 -25.85
CA LYS A 33 -6.84 10.50 -25.17
C LYS A 33 -6.18 9.43 -26.04
N GLY A 34 -4.86 9.53 -26.23
CA GLY A 34 -4.11 8.62 -27.11
C GLY A 34 -4.16 8.96 -28.59
N TYR A 35 -4.68 10.15 -28.97
CA TYR A 35 -4.82 10.62 -30.35
C TYR A 35 -3.54 10.42 -31.15
N GLY A 36 -3.71 9.91 -32.40
CA GLY A 36 -2.62 9.62 -33.32
C GLY A 36 -1.96 8.25 -33.16
N TYR A 37 -2.43 7.44 -32.17
CA TYR A 37 -1.99 6.06 -32.02
C TYR A 37 -3.18 5.14 -31.74
N ASP A 38 -3.63 4.40 -32.75
CA ASP A 38 -4.86 3.59 -32.72
C ASP A 38 -5.00 2.69 -31.50
N LEU A 39 -3.90 2.06 -31.06
CA LEU A 39 -3.92 1.16 -29.90
C LEU A 39 -4.16 1.93 -28.59
N ALA A 40 -3.61 3.15 -28.46
CA ALA A 40 -3.83 4.01 -27.30
C ALA A 40 -5.24 4.60 -27.31
N GLU A 41 -5.77 4.96 -28.48
CA GLU A 41 -7.15 5.46 -28.63
C GLU A 41 -8.20 4.43 -28.22
N ARG A 42 -7.94 3.14 -28.53
CA ARG A 42 -8.84 2.02 -28.17
C ARG A 42 -8.68 1.56 -26.73
N GLN A 43 -7.52 1.77 -26.11
CA GLN A 43 -7.19 1.32 -24.77
C GLN A 43 -6.43 2.42 -23.99
N PRO A 44 -7.03 3.60 -23.77
CA PRO A 44 -6.32 4.77 -23.23
C PRO A 44 -5.76 4.55 -21.81
N GLU A 45 -6.37 3.70 -21.01
CA GLU A 45 -5.88 3.34 -19.67
C GLU A 45 -4.56 2.58 -19.72
N LYS A 46 -4.44 1.63 -20.67
CA LYS A 46 -3.22 0.82 -20.85
C LYS A 46 -2.01 1.67 -21.25
N PHE A 47 -2.24 2.79 -21.95
CA PHE A 47 -1.20 3.67 -22.46
C PHE A 47 -1.08 4.98 -21.66
N HIS A 48 -1.72 5.08 -20.51
CA HIS A 48 -1.64 6.27 -19.66
C HIS A 48 -0.24 6.49 -19.05
N GLY A 49 0.37 5.42 -18.54
CA GLY A 49 1.73 5.41 -18.00
C GLY A 49 2.38 4.09 -18.38
N VAL A 50 3.16 4.05 -19.46
CA VAL A 50 3.69 2.80 -20.00
C VAL A 50 5.22 2.74 -19.93
N ALA A 51 5.73 1.58 -19.52
CA ALA A 51 7.12 1.24 -19.75
C ALA A 51 7.41 1.13 -21.27
N PRO A 52 8.70 1.16 -21.71
CA PRO A 52 9.05 1.02 -23.12
C PRO A 52 8.33 -0.17 -23.78
N PHE A 53 7.69 0.09 -24.93
CA PHE A 53 6.90 -0.89 -25.67
C PHE A 53 7.23 -0.85 -27.17
N ARG A 54 6.79 -1.88 -27.91
CA ARG A 54 6.88 -1.94 -29.37
C ARG A 54 5.70 -1.20 -29.97
N VAL A 55 5.97 -0.18 -30.78
CA VAL A 55 4.94 0.69 -31.38
C VAL A 55 4.00 -0.10 -32.30
N GLU A 56 4.51 -1.14 -32.99
CA GLU A 56 3.77 -1.93 -33.96
C GLU A 56 2.58 -2.69 -33.35
N ASN A 57 2.71 -3.10 -32.09
CA ASN A 57 1.72 -3.97 -31.44
C ASN A 57 1.37 -3.59 -29.99
N GLY A 58 1.96 -2.51 -29.46
CA GLY A 58 1.74 -2.06 -28.09
C GLY A 58 2.21 -3.01 -26.99
N MET A 59 3.04 -4.02 -27.31
CA MET A 59 3.57 -4.97 -26.34
C MET A 59 4.76 -4.39 -25.58
N LYS A 60 4.78 -4.51 -24.26
CA LYS A 60 5.93 -4.10 -23.43
C LYS A 60 7.20 -4.83 -23.89
N ARG A 61 8.34 -4.11 -23.97
CA ARG A 61 9.63 -4.67 -24.39
C ARG A 61 10.22 -5.64 -23.37
N SER A 62 9.96 -5.43 -22.09
CA SER A 62 10.29 -6.36 -21.04
C SER A 62 9.08 -6.54 -20.13
N GLN A 63 8.80 -7.79 -19.77
CA GLN A 63 7.86 -8.10 -18.70
C GLN A 63 8.72 -8.64 -17.55
N SER A 64 8.55 -8.11 -16.35
CA SER A 64 9.09 -8.77 -15.17
C SER A 64 8.42 -10.14 -15.07
N SER A 65 9.21 -11.20 -14.95
CA SER A 65 8.68 -12.53 -14.65
C SER A 65 8.23 -12.67 -13.20
N LYS A 66 8.55 -11.66 -12.37
CA LYS A 66 8.24 -11.64 -10.95
C LYS A 66 6.85 -11.09 -10.71
N GLU A 67 6.14 -11.73 -9.81
CA GLU A 67 4.82 -11.27 -9.38
C GLU A 67 4.96 -9.99 -8.54
N SER A 68 4.17 -8.95 -8.86
CA SER A 68 4.14 -7.74 -8.03
C SER A 68 3.34 -7.96 -6.74
N ALA A 69 3.55 -7.09 -5.76
CA ALA A 69 2.78 -7.08 -4.52
C ALA A 69 1.27 -6.93 -4.78
N ALA A 70 0.89 -6.00 -5.66
CA ALA A 70 -0.49 -5.80 -6.11
C ALA A 70 -1.10 -7.05 -6.75
N GLN A 71 -0.33 -7.76 -7.60
CA GLN A 71 -0.81 -9.01 -8.21
C GLN A 71 -1.02 -10.10 -7.17
N ALA A 72 -0.13 -10.20 -6.17
CA ALA A 72 -0.29 -11.17 -5.09
C ALA A 72 -1.57 -10.89 -4.27
N ALA A 73 -1.81 -9.63 -3.91
CA ALA A 73 -3.02 -9.21 -3.20
C ALA A 73 -4.28 -9.43 -4.04
N GLY A 74 -4.28 -9.03 -5.32
CA GLY A 74 -5.43 -9.15 -6.22
C GLY A 74 -5.82 -10.61 -6.49
N LYS A 75 -4.85 -11.51 -6.73
CA LYS A 75 -5.11 -12.94 -6.90
C LYS A 75 -5.68 -13.58 -5.63
N GLU A 76 -5.16 -13.20 -4.47
CA GLU A 76 -5.71 -13.69 -3.21
C GLU A 76 -7.15 -13.22 -3.04
N LEU A 77 -7.45 -11.97 -3.39
CA LEU A 77 -8.81 -11.44 -3.32
C LEU A 77 -9.77 -12.18 -4.28
N VAL A 78 -9.32 -12.57 -5.48
CA VAL A 78 -10.08 -13.42 -6.41
C VAL A 78 -10.40 -14.78 -5.77
N SER A 79 -9.42 -15.42 -5.12
CA SER A 79 -9.60 -16.68 -4.40
C SER A 79 -10.63 -16.53 -3.26
N MET A 80 -10.50 -15.49 -2.47
CA MET A 80 -11.43 -15.20 -1.36
C MET A 80 -12.87 -14.94 -1.85
N ALA A 81 -13.01 -14.25 -2.98
CA ALA A 81 -14.32 -13.97 -3.59
C ALA A 81 -15.01 -15.24 -4.15
N ALA A 82 -14.27 -16.28 -4.48
CA ALA A 82 -14.82 -17.59 -4.83
C ALA A 82 -15.42 -18.30 -3.62
N GLU A 83 -14.85 -18.09 -2.43
CA GLU A 83 -15.26 -18.73 -1.18
C GLU A 83 -16.36 -17.94 -0.44
N ASP A 84 -16.35 -16.60 -0.56
CA ASP A 84 -17.26 -15.70 0.17
C ASP A 84 -17.89 -14.67 -0.79
N ALA A 85 -19.19 -14.81 -1.04
CA ALA A 85 -19.94 -13.91 -1.91
C ALA A 85 -20.04 -12.46 -1.39
N ARG A 86 -19.75 -12.22 -0.12
CA ARG A 86 -19.74 -10.88 0.48
C ARG A 86 -18.52 -10.05 0.06
N VAL A 87 -17.46 -10.69 -0.42
CA VAL A 87 -16.22 -10.00 -0.85
C VAL A 87 -16.51 -9.17 -2.09
N VAL A 88 -16.31 -7.87 -1.98
CA VAL A 88 -16.44 -6.89 -3.07
C VAL A 88 -15.18 -6.05 -3.16
N ALA A 89 -14.80 -5.62 -4.36
CA ALA A 89 -13.61 -4.82 -4.61
C ALA A 89 -13.99 -3.42 -5.11
N VAL A 90 -13.31 -2.42 -4.55
CA VAL A 90 -13.47 -1.00 -4.90
C VAL A 90 -12.12 -0.44 -5.29
N THR A 91 -12.07 0.43 -6.30
CA THR A 91 -10.88 1.20 -6.66
C THR A 91 -11.27 2.60 -7.13
N ALA A 92 -10.28 3.48 -7.22
CA ALA A 92 -10.44 4.86 -7.68
C ALA A 92 -9.59 5.09 -8.94
N ALA A 93 -10.06 4.62 -10.10
CA ALA A 93 -9.40 4.67 -11.41
C ALA A 93 -8.04 3.95 -11.49
N MET A 94 -7.81 2.94 -10.64
CA MET A 94 -6.51 2.27 -10.51
C MET A 94 -6.58 0.74 -10.62
N ALA A 95 -7.60 0.17 -11.27
CA ALA A 95 -7.82 -1.28 -11.34
C ALA A 95 -6.58 -2.07 -11.80
N GLY A 96 -5.87 -1.57 -12.83
CA GLY A 96 -4.65 -2.20 -13.36
C GLY A 96 -3.47 -2.11 -12.40
N GLY A 97 -3.24 -0.93 -11.83
CA GLY A 97 -2.11 -0.66 -10.96
C GLY A 97 -2.21 -1.37 -9.60
N THR A 98 -3.41 -1.51 -9.06
CA THR A 98 -3.68 -2.14 -7.75
C THR A 98 -3.95 -3.66 -7.85
N GLY A 99 -3.75 -4.28 -9.04
CA GLY A 99 -3.89 -5.72 -9.22
C GLY A 99 -5.34 -6.23 -9.31
N LEU A 100 -6.34 -5.35 -9.43
CA LEU A 100 -7.76 -5.73 -9.45
C LEU A 100 -8.29 -6.11 -10.84
N SER A 101 -7.48 -6.09 -11.89
CA SER A 101 -7.90 -6.39 -13.27
C SER A 101 -8.47 -7.82 -13.42
N GLU A 102 -7.96 -8.80 -12.68
CA GLU A 102 -8.51 -10.16 -12.69
C GLU A 102 -9.84 -10.21 -11.94
N PHE A 103 -9.92 -9.55 -10.79
CA PHE A 103 -11.17 -9.48 -10.01
C PHE A 103 -12.33 -8.88 -10.83
N SER A 104 -12.07 -7.78 -11.55
CA SER A 104 -13.06 -7.14 -12.40
C SER A 104 -13.59 -8.04 -13.54
N LYS A 105 -12.74 -8.96 -14.04
CA LYS A 105 -13.15 -9.94 -15.07
C LYS A 105 -13.96 -11.08 -14.52
N TYR A 106 -13.55 -11.65 -13.37
CA TYR A 106 -14.23 -12.80 -12.78
C TYR A 106 -15.50 -12.43 -12.02
N TYR A 107 -15.53 -11.24 -11.42
CA TYR A 107 -16.64 -10.78 -10.56
C TYR A 107 -17.10 -9.36 -10.92
N PRO A 108 -17.55 -9.09 -12.19
CA PRO A 108 -17.88 -7.74 -12.63
C PRO A 108 -19.01 -7.09 -11.81
N SER A 109 -19.97 -7.87 -11.29
CA SER A 109 -21.05 -7.37 -10.43
C SER A 109 -20.63 -7.05 -8.98
N ARG A 110 -19.41 -7.41 -8.62
CA ARG A 110 -18.82 -7.16 -7.28
C ARG A 110 -17.58 -6.28 -7.35
N PHE A 111 -17.33 -5.66 -8.50
CA PHE A 111 -16.23 -4.74 -8.74
C PHE A 111 -16.79 -3.34 -9.02
N PHE A 112 -16.22 -2.33 -8.34
CA PHE A 112 -16.65 -0.94 -8.41
C PHE A 112 -15.45 -0.03 -8.62
N ASP A 113 -15.40 0.66 -9.76
CA ASP A 113 -14.45 1.74 -10.02
C ASP A 113 -15.20 3.07 -9.92
N VAL A 114 -14.84 3.87 -8.93
CA VAL A 114 -15.53 5.16 -8.65
C VAL A 114 -14.89 6.34 -9.38
N GLY A 115 -13.92 6.10 -10.26
CA GLY A 115 -13.10 7.17 -10.83
C GLY A 115 -12.14 7.77 -9.80
N ILE A 116 -11.59 8.95 -10.08
CA ILE A 116 -10.63 9.63 -9.17
C ILE A 116 -11.42 10.30 -8.02
N ALA A 117 -11.94 9.48 -7.10
CA ALA A 117 -12.80 9.90 -6.00
C ALA A 117 -12.57 9.03 -4.75
N GLU A 118 -11.39 9.12 -4.16
CA GLU A 118 -10.95 8.29 -3.04
C GLU A 118 -11.86 8.45 -1.81
N GLN A 119 -12.32 9.67 -1.52
CA GLN A 119 -13.25 9.93 -0.42
C GLN A 119 -14.57 9.17 -0.62
N HIS A 120 -15.12 9.23 -1.84
CA HIS A 120 -16.34 8.49 -2.19
C HIS A 120 -16.12 6.98 -2.09
N ALA A 121 -14.96 6.47 -2.52
CA ALA A 121 -14.63 5.04 -2.41
C ALA A 121 -14.72 4.54 -0.97
N VAL A 122 -14.16 5.30 -0.02
CA VAL A 122 -14.17 4.93 1.41
C VAL A 122 -15.58 5.01 1.99
N SER A 123 -16.33 6.10 1.75
CA SER A 123 -17.72 6.23 2.24
C SER A 123 -18.64 5.16 1.64
N MET A 124 -18.48 4.84 0.34
CA MET A 124 -19.22 3.75 -0.30
C MET A 124 -18.87 2.39 0.30
N ALA A 125 -17.56 2.11 0.54
CA ALA A 125 -17.14 0.88 1.20
C ALA A 125 -17.72 0.77 2.63
N ALA A 126 -17.77 1.87 3.38
CA ALA A 126 -18.42 1.90 4.69
C ALA A 126 -19.91 1.54 4.61
N GLY A 127 -20.64 2.10 3.62
CA GLY A 127 -22.03 1.75 3.35
C GLY A 127 -22.22 0.27 2.98
N MET A 128 -21.34 -0.28 2.14
CA MET A 128 -21.35 -1.70 1.80
C MET A 128 -21.12 -2.59 3.02
N ALA A 129 -20.16 -2.23 3.88
CA ALA A 129 -19.89 -2.97 5.11
C ALA A 129 -21.08 -2.95 6.07
N ARG A 130 -21.78 -1.82 6.19
CA ARG A 130 -23.07 -1.73 6.92
C ARG A 130 -24.16 -2.62 6.32
N GLY A 131 -24.13 -2.80 5.00
CA GLY A 131 -25.02 -3.72 4.28
C GLY A 131 -24.64 -5.20 4.37
N GLY A 132 -23.60 -5.56 5.13
CA GLY A 132 -23.16 -6.94 5.36
C GLY A 132 -22.14 -7.46 4.35
N TYR A 133 -21.63 -6.62 3.45
CA TYR A 133 -20.54 -6.99 2.55
C TYR A 133 -19.17 -6.91 3.25
N ARG A 134 -18.14 -7.47 2.60
CA ARG A 134 -16.73 -7.37 2.98
C ARG A 134 -15.99 -6.58 1.88
N PRO A 135 -16.00 -5.25 1.93
CA PRO A 135 -15.37 -4.42 0.91
C PRO A 135 -13.86 -4.33 1.06
N TYR A 136 -13.17 -4.43 -0.07
CA TYR A 136 -11.73 -4.25 -0.21
C TYR A 136 -11.48 -3.04 -1.13
N PHE A 137 -11.00 -1.94 -0.56
CA PHE A 137 -10.63 -0.74 -1.32
C PHE A 137 -9.14 -0.76 -1.63
N ALA A 138 -8.77 -0.90 -2.92
CA ALA A 138 -7.38 -0.90 -3.37
C ALA A 138 -7.01 0.47 -3.95
N VAL A 139 -5.94 1.05 -3.43
CA VAL A 139 -5.53 2.43 -3.69
C VAL A 139 -4.02 2.59 -3.47
N TYR A 140 -3.39 3.54 -4.20
CA TYR A 140 -2.01 3.92 -3.88
C TYR A 140 -1.95 4.71 -2.57
N SER A 141 -0.97 4.40 -1.75
CA SER A 141 -0.79 4.95 -0.41
C SER A 141 -0.82 6.49 -0.37
N THR A 142 -0.15 7.15 -1.31
CA THR A 142 -0.15 8.62 -1.38
C THR A 142 -1.54 9.19 -1.69
N PHE A 143 -2.39 8.48 -2.43
CA PHE A 143 -3.75 8.94 -2.75
C PHE A 143 -4.74 8.66 -1.63
N LEU A 144 -4.44 7.67 -0.77
CA LEU A 144 -5.25 7.37 0.42
C LEU A 144 -5.36 8.59 1.37
N GLN A 145 -4.37 9.49 1.35
CA GLN A 145 -4.38 10.72 2.15
C GLN A 145 -5.63 11.58 1.93
N ARG A 146 -6.20 11.55 0.69
CA ARG A 146 -7.41 12.31 0.36
C ARG A 146 -8.64 11.84 1.13
N ALA A 147 -8.67 10.59 1.57
CA ALA A 147 -9.79 9.97 2.26
C ALA A 147 -9.55 9.79 3.77
N TYR A 148 -8.57 10.49 4.34
CA TYR A 148 -8.23 10.34 5.75
C TYR A 148 -9.41 10.56 6.69
N ASP A 149 -10.18 11.63 6.48
CA ASP A 149 -11.38 11.93 7.28
C ASP A 149 -12.43 10.82 7.17
N GLN A 150 -12.71 10.32 5.96
CA GLN A 150 -13.67 9.24 5.74
C GLN A 150 -13.23 7.92 6.38
N ILE A 151 -11.91 7.64 6.41
CA ILE A 151 -11.37 6.47 7.13
C ILE A 151 -11.66 6.61 8.63
N VAL A 152 -11.39 7.77 9.20
CA VAL A 152 -11.65 8.03 10.62
C VAL A 152 -13.13 7.98 10.93
N HIS A 153 -13.94 8.82 10.24
CA HIS A 153 -15.33 9.07 10.56
C HIS A 153 -16.27 7.97 10.09
N ASP A 154 -16.17 7.58 8.80
CA ASP A 154 -17.16 6.67 8.22
C ASP A 154 -16.85 5.20 8.53
N VAL A 155 -15.56 4.86 8.72
CA VAL A 155 -15.11 3.49 8.89
C VAL A 155 -14.72 3.18 10.33
N CYS A 156 -13.72 3.90 10.87
CA CYS A 156 -13.08 3.50 12.13
C CYS A 156 -13.90 3.85 13.36
N LEU A 157 -14.59 5.00 13.40
CA LEU A 157 -15.49 5.34 14.51
C LEU A 157 -16.68 4.38 14.60
N GLN A 158 -17.13 3.84 13.46
CA GLN A 158 -18.21 2.86 13.41
C GLN A 158 -17.72 1.41 13.52
N ASN A 159 -16.41 1.21 13.61
CA ASN A 159 -15.74 -0.10 13.65
C ASN A 159 -16.21 -1.05 12.51
N LEU A 160 -16.31 -0.53 11.27
CA LEU A 160 -16.80 -1.29 10.13
C LEU A 160 -15.71 -2.16 9.51
N PRO A 161 -16.02 -3.40 9.08
CA PRO A 161 -15.07 -4.33 8.48
C PRO A 161 -14.74 -3.96 7.03
N VAL A 162 -14.14 -2.81 6.82
CA VAL A 162 -13.58 -2.35 5.56
C VAL A 162 -12.09 -2.67 5.55
N CYS A 163 -11.61 -3.34 4.50
CA CYS A 163 -10.19 -3.57 4.28
C CYS A 163 -9.67 -2.61 3.19
N ILE A 164 -8.60 -1.89 3.50
CA ILE A 164 -7.88 -1.07 2.54
C ILE A 164 -6.60 -1.79 2.12
N LEU A 165 -6.44 -2.03 0.83
CA LEU A 165 -5.23 -2.54 0.21
C LEU A 165 -4.38 -1.34 -0.24
N SER A 166 -3.46 -0.91 0.62
CA SER A 166 -2.62 0.27 0.41
C SER A 166 -1.34 -0.11 -0.34
N ASP A 167 -1.34 0.13 -1.62
CA ASP A 167 -0.22 -0.14 -2.53
C ASP A 167 0.76 1.05 -2.60
N HIS A 168 1.96 0.85 -3.12
CA HIS A 168 2.96 1.90 -3.31
C HIS A 168 3.41 2.57 -1.99
N VAL A 169 3.57 1.78 -0.92
CA VAL A 169 4.13 2.25 0.35
C VAL A 169 5.64 2.39 0.24
N GLY A 170 6.19 3.43 0.88
CA GLY A 170 7.61 3.75 0.82
C GLY A 170 8.01 4.47 -0.47
N LEU A 171 9.23 4.24 -0.93
CA LEU A 171 9.80 4.85 -2.15
C LEU A 171 9.38 4.05 -3.38
N VAL A 172 8.91 4.72 -4.43
CA VAL A 172 8.34 4.09 -5.63
C VAL A 172 9.15 4.29 -6.93
N GLY A 173 10.37 4.82 -6.83
CA GLY A 173 11.28 4.96 -7.97
C GLY A 173 10.74 5.86 -9.07
N ASP A 174 10.51 5.29 -10.26
CA ASP A 174 10.19 6.02 -11.49
C ASP A 174 8.90 6.85 -11.43
N ASP A 175 7.96 6.53 -10.54
CA ASP A 175 6.73 7.32 -10.39
C ASP A 175 6.99 8.68 -9.71
N GLY A 176 8.15 8.84 -9.08
CA GLY A 176 8.63 10.08 -8.52
C GLY A 176 8.00 10.47 -7.18
N LYS A 177 8.43 11.62 -6.69
CA LYS A 177 8.12 12.10 -5.33
C LYS A 177 6.63 12.26 -5.00
N THR A 178 5.78 12.47 -5.99
CA THR A 178 4.33 12.63 -5.81
C THR A 178 3.62 11.30 -5.52
N HIS A 179 4.31 10.18 -5.73
CA HIS A 179 3.77 8.83 -5.53
C HIS A 179 4.40 8.09 -4.35
N HIS A 180 5.39 8.69 -3.67
CA HIS A 180 5.99 8.08 -2.49
C HIS A 180 4.99 7.95 -1.34
N GLY A 181 4.86 6.73 -0.81
CA GLY A 181 3.96 6.39 0.32
C GLY A 181 4.65 6.47 1.67
N VAL A 182 5.55 7.43 1.88
CA VAL A 182 6.38 7.53 3.10
C VAL A 182 5.61 8.00 4.34
N LEU A 183 4.46 8.63 4.16
CA LEU A 183 3.59 9.10 5.26
C LEU A 183 2.53 8.07 5.69
N SER A 184 2.50 6.89 5.10
CA SER A 184 1.46 5.88 5.34
C SER A 184 1.37 5.48 6.81
N VAL A 185 2.48 5.09 7.42
CA VAL A 185 2.50 4.63 8.82
C VAL A 185 2.14 5.73 9.80
N PRO A 186 2.77 6.93 9.77
CA PRO A 186 2.39 8.03 10.66
C PRO A 186 0.91 8.40 10.59
N MET A 187 0.37 8.45 9.38
CA MET A 187 -1.04 8.79 9.15
C MET A 187 -1.99 7.75 9.75
N LEU A 188 -1.70 6.46 9.55
CA LEU A 188 -2.61 5.38 9.91
C LEU A 188 -2.47 4.91 11.37
N MET A 189 -1.27 5.02 11.95
CA MET A 189 -1.02 4.63 13.33
C MET A 189 -1.87 5.40 14.35
N SER A 190 -2.14 6.68 14.07
CA SER A 190 -2.92 7.56 14.95
C SER A 190 -4.42 7.23 14.98
N ILE A 191 -4.96 6.53 13.97
CA ILE A 191 -6.40 6.29 13.83
C ILE A 191 -6.85 5.19 14.80
N PRO A 192 -7.81 5.42 15.71
CA PRO A 192 -8.30 4.39 16.64
C PRO A 192 -9.03 3.26 15.90
N ASN A 193 -9.09 2.08 16.51
CA ASN A 193 -9.76 0.87 16.02
C ASN A 193 -9.18 0.28 14.72
N LEU A 194 -8.22 0.93 14.08
CA LEU A 194 -7.63 0.49 12.81
C LEU A 194 -6.57 -0.58 13.04
N THR A 195 -6.70 -1.73 12.37
CA THR A 195 -5.63 -2.73 12.26
C THR A 195 -4.72 -2.35 11.09
N LEU A 196 -3.39 -2.32 11.31
CA LEU A 196 -2.40 -1.98 10.30
C LEU A 196 -1.39 -3.12 10.13
N LEU A 197 -1.36 -3.72 8.95
CA LEU A 197 -0.53 -4.86 8.58
C LEU A 197 0.47 -4.46 7.49
N ALA A 198 1.72 -4.89 7.62
CA ALA A 198 2.80 -4.58 6.69
C ALA A 198 3.61 -5.84 6.34
N PRO A 199 3.06 -6.73 5.50
CA PRO A 199 3.71 -7.98 5.13
C PRO A 199 5.01 -7.76 4.37
N ARG A 200 6.00 -8.65 4.57
CA ARG A 200 7.36 -8.54 4.05
C ARG A 200 7.56 -9.04 2.62
N ASP A 201 6.71 -9.95 2.13
CA ASP A 201 6.87 -10.61 0.83
C ASP A 201 5.51 -11.00 0.23
N THR A 202 5.51 -11.47 -1.03
CA THR A 202 4.29 -11.83 -1.75
C THR A 202 3.51 -12.96 -1.09
N GLN A 203 4.19 -13.91 -0.43
CA GLN A 203 3.52 -14.99 0.29
C GLN A 203 2.81 -14.44 1.55
N GLN A 204 3.50 -13.62 2.32
CA GLN A 204 2.91 -13.02 3.53
C GLN A 204 1.80 -12.02 3.18
N ILE A 205 1.88 -11.31 2.02
CA ILE A 205 0.78 -10.47 1.51
C ILE A 205 -0.49 -11.31 1.34
N ARG A 206 -0.42 -12.48 0.71
CA ARG A 206 -1.59 -13.37 0.56
C ARG A 206 -2.15 -13.79 1.92
N GLN A 207 -1.27 -14.18 2.85
CA GLN A 207 -1.68 -14.58 4.19
C GLN A 207 -2.34 -13.42 4.95
N ALA A 208 -1.78 -12.22 4.87
CA ALA A 208 -2.32 -11.03 5.50
C ALA A 208 -3.69 -10.67 4.93
N VAL A 209 -3.84 -10.63 3.59
CA VAL A 209 -5.10 -10.35 2.92
C VAL A 209 -6.16 -11.37 3.32
N ARG A 210 -5.84 -12.66 3.31
CA ARG A 210 -6.78 -13.71 3.75
C ARG A 210 -7.15 -13.60 5.22
N ALA A 211 -6.23 -13.24 6.08
CA ALA A 211 -6.49 -13.07 7.51
C ALA A 211 -7.53 -11.96 7.79
N THR A 212 -7.62 -10.95 6.92
CA THR A 212 -8.58 -9.85 7.09
C THR A 212 -10.04 -10.29 7.02
N LEU A 213 -10.37 -11.42 6.37
CA LEU A 213 -11.73 -11.98 6.38
C LEU A 213 -12.28 -12.29 7.77
N LYS A 214 -11.37 -12.55 8.73
CA LYS A 214 -11.72 -12.91 10.11
C LYS A 214 -11.79 -11.69 11.03
N LEU A 215 -11.46 -10.50 10.53
CA LEU A 215 -11.52 -9.28 11.32
C LEU A 215 -12.90 -8.66 11.26
N ASP A 216 -13.45 -8.31 12.42
CA ASP A 216 -14.75 -7.64 12.53
C ASP A 216 -14.64 -6.11 12.58
N GLY A 217 -13.44 -5.58 12.39
CA GLY A 217 -13.15 -4.15 12.36
C GLY A 217 -12.34 -3.72 11.14
N PRO A 218 -12.05 -2.41 11.02
CA PRO A 218 -11.31 -1.85 9.91
C PRO A 218 -9.85 -2.32 9.89
N CYS A 219 -9.33 -2.52 8.68
CA CYS A 219 -7.94 -2.89 8.52
C CYS A 219 -7.31 -2.29 7.25
N VAL A 220 -6.00 -2.12 7.32
CA VAL A 220 -5.15 -1.77 6.17
C VAL A 220 -4.08 -2.85 6.02
N VAL A 221 -3.92 -3.37 4.80
CA VAL A 221 -2.76 -4.17 4.40
C VAL A 221 -1.93 -3.32 3.47
N GLN A 222 -0.74 -2.90 3.91
CA GLN A 222 0.13 -2.02 3.15
C GLN A 222 1.32 -2.77 2.58
N TYR A 223 1.68 -2.49 1.32
CA TYR A 223 2.77 -3.15 0.63
C TYR A 223 3.43 -2.23 -0.42
N PRO A 224 4.71 -2.49 -0.78
CA PRO A 224 5.41 -1.68 -1.77
C PRO A 224 4.92 -1.96 -3.20
N LYS A 225 5.25 -1.07 -4.15
CA LYS A 225 4.96 -1.22 -5.58
C LYS A 225 5.52 -2.52 -6.16
N ASP A 226 6.75 -2.85 -5.82
CA ASP A 226 7.45 -4.00 -6.36
C ASP A 226 7.14 -5.28 -5.58
N GLY A 227 7.13 -6.41 -6.30
CA GLY A 227 7.06 -7.72 -5.65
C GLY A 227 8.36 -8.04 -4.91
N ILE A 228 8.21 -8.49 -3.68
CA ILE A 228 9.33 -8.98 -2.87
C ILE A 228 9.25 -10.51 -2.88
N GLU A 229 10.28 -11.16 -3.42
CA GLU A 229 10.38 -12.62 -3.41
C GLU A 229 10.34 -13.15 -1.98
N PRO A 230 9.66 -14.28 -1.74
CA PRO A 230 9.68 -14.91 -0.44
C PRO A 230 11.11 -15.20 0.00
N TYR A 231 11.41 -14.94 1.24
CA TYR A 231 12.70 -15.26 1.83
C TYR A 231 12.85 -16.78 1.90
N ALA A 232 13.83 -17.34 1.15
CA ALA A 232 13.97 -18.78 0.93
C ALA A 232 14.42 -19.58 2.16
N GLN A 233 14.88 -18.95 3.23
CA GLN A 233 15.25 -19.63 4.46
C GLN A 233 14.02 -19.76 5.35
N ASN A 234 13.68 -20.98 5.69
CA ASN A 234 12.58 -21.37 6.57
C ASN A 234 12.45 -20.47 7.79
N VAL A 235 11.71 -19.42 7.64
CA VAL A 235 11.08 -18.82 8.81
C VAL A 235 10.21 -19.93 9.38
N THR A 236 10.46 -20.31 10.60
CA THR A 236 9.71 -21.30 11.35
C THR A 236 8.24 -21.21 10.92
N GLY A 237 7.67 -22.31 10.43
CA GLY A 237 6.39 -22.36 9.72
C GLY A 237 5.17 -21.85 10.49
N GLU A 238 5.32 -20.76 11.23
CA GLU A 238 4.26 -20.04 11.91
C GLU A 238 3.39 -19.32 10.88
N ALA A 239 2.11 -19.63 10.89
CA ALA A 239 1.11 -18.94 10.09
C ALA A 239 1.08 -17.45 10.46
N PHE A 240 0.85 -16.59 9.47
CA PHE A 240 0.62 -15.17 9.72
C PHE A 240 -0.54 -14.98 10.72
N ALA A 241 -0.30 -14.18 11.74
CA ALA A 241 -1.30 -13.85 12.75
C ALA A 241 -1.29 -12.36 13.08
N VAL A 242 -2.46 -11.76 13.12
CA VAL A 242 -2.63 -10.34 13.50
C VAL A 242 -2.20 -10.17 14.96
N GLY A 243 -1.40 -9.15 15.24
CA GLY A 243 -0.86 -8.88 16.57
C GLY A 243 0.32 -9.76 16.98
N LYS A 244 0.91 -10.52 16.04
CA LYS A 244 2.10 -11.34 16.28
C LYS A 244 3.20 -10.98 15.28
N TRP A 245 4.44 -11.00 15.77
CA TRP A 245 5.66 -10.81 14.99
C TRP A 245 6.37 -12.13 14.73
N GLN A 246 7.24 -12.18 13.76
CA GLN A 246 7.98 -13.38 13.40
C GLN A 246 9.48 -13.18 13.58
N THR A 247 10.13 -14.03 14.37
CA THR A 247 11.58 -14.03 14.50
C THR A 247 12.20 -14.66 13.25
N LEU A 248 12.89 -13.85 12.45
CA LEU A 248 13.57 -14.30 11.23
C LEU A 248 14.98 -14.79 11.50
N ILE A 249 15.72 -14.05 12.34
CA ILE A 249 17.04 -14.43 12.82
C ILE A 249 17.00 -14.42 14.35
N PRO A 250 17.13 -15.57 14.99
CA PRO A 250 17.15 -15.65 16.46
C PRO A 250 18.45 -15.10 17.04
N GLY A 251 18.48 -14.85 18.34
CA GLY A 251 19.66 -14.33 19.03
C GLY A 251 19.56 -12.84 19.31
N GLY A 252 20.56 -12.05 18.85
CA GLY A 252 20.56 -10.61 19.09
C GLY A 252 21.08 -10.25 20.47
N GLN A 253 22.24 -10.80 20.85
CA GLN A 253 22.93 -10.44 22.10
C GLN A 253 23.48 -9.03 22.04
N ASP A 254 23.97 -8.58 20.86
CA ASP A 254 24.47 -7.23 20.65
C ASP A 254 23.36 -6.25 20.32
N ALA A 255 22.40 -6.64 19.43
CA ALA A 255 21.23 -5.85 19.11
C ALA A 255 20.14 -6.70 18.46
N VAL A 256 18.91 -6.18 18.44
CA VAL A 256 17.78 -6.74 17.66
C VAL A 256 17.26 -5.67 16.71
N ILE A 257 17.11 -6.05 15.44
CA ILE A 257 16.48 -5.21 14.42
C ILE A 257 15.00 -5.56 14.35
N LEU A 258 14.15 -4.55 14.55
CA LEU A 258 12.71 -4.60 14.30
C LEU A 258 12.47 -3.96 12.93
N ALA A 259 11.98 -4.73 11.97
CA ALA A 259 11.73 -4.25 10.62
C ALA A 259 10.38 -4.74 10.11
N TYR A 260 9.77 -4.05 9.16
CA TYR A 260 8.55 -4.50 8.50
C TYR A 260 8.64 -4.32 6.99
N GLY A 261 7.72 -4.96 6.28
CA GLY A 261 7.65 -4.87 4.83
C GLY A 261 8.98 -5.24 4.17
N ARG A 262 9.34 -4.58 3.09
CA ARG A 262 10.59 -4.89 2.38
C ARG A 262 11.87 -4.59 3.17
N MET A 263 11.79 -3.77 4.23
CA MET A 263 12.96 -3.47 5.05
C MET A 263 13.46 -4.68 5.84
N THR A 264 12.64 -5.72 6.02
CA THR A 264 13.07 -6.99 6.60
C THR A 264 14.21 -7.65 5.82
N GLN A 265 14.23 -7.55 4.48
CA GLN A 265 15.33 -8.08 3.67
C GLN A 265 16.64 -7.31 3.91
N SER A 266 16.56 -5.98 4.06
CA SER A 266 17.71 -5.15 4.40
C SER A 266 18.23 -5.47 5.79
N ALA A 267 17.33 -5.69 6.76
CA ALA A 267 17.68 -6.10 8.12
C ALA A 267 18.38 -7.45 8.16
N ILE A 268 17.91 -8.44 7.39
CA ILE A 268 18.55 -9.76 7.28
C ILE A 268 19.96 -9.62 6.72
N LYS A 269 20.12 -8.90 5.59
CA LYS A 269 21.44 -8.69 4.99
C LYS A 269 22.40 -7.98 5.94
N ALA A 270 21.92 -6.98 6.67
CA ALA A 270 22.72 -6.28 7.68
C ALA A 270 23.17 -7.23 8.79
N SER A 271 22.26 -8.05 9.32
CA SER A 271 22.59 -9.08 10.33
C SER A 271 23.66 -10.06 9.82
N GLU A 272 23.52 -10.60 8.60
CA GLU A 272 24.48 -11.51 7.98
C GLU A 272 25.89 -10.86 7.81
N LEU A 273 25.92 -9.60 7.42
CA LEU A 273 27.18 -8.85 7.28
C LEU A 273 27.86 -8.59 8.63
N LEU A 274 27.08 -8.28 9.66
CA LEU A 274 27.56 -8.04 11.02
C LEU A 274 28.01 -9.32 11.70
N ALA A 275 27.37 -10.45 11.42
CA ALA A 275 27.78 -11.77 11.90
C ALA A 275 29.21 -12.12 11.42
N LYS A 276 29.61 -11.72 10.21
CA LYS A 276 31.00 -11.88 9.72
C LYS A 276 32.02 -11.07 10.51
N ARG A 277 31.56 -10.09 11.29
CA ARG A 277 32.38 -9.25 12.20
C ARG A 277 32.27 -9.70 13.65
N GLY A 278 31.64 -10.85 13.91
CA GLY A 278 31.48 -11.43 15.26
C GLY A 278 30.34 -10.82 16.08
N LEU A 279 29.46 -10.05 15.47
CA LEU A 279 28.28 -9.45 16.15
C LEU A 279 27.05 -10.33 16.01
N SER A 280 26.32 -10.52 17.10
CA SER A 280 25.06 -11.27 17.18
C SER A 280 23.87 -10.34 17.05
N ILE A 281 23.30 -10.22 15.86
CA ILE A 281 22.17 -9.35 15.56
C ILE A 281 20.94 -10.19 15.26
N GLY A 282 19.90 -10.09 16.09
CA GLY A 282 18.60 -10.71 15.81
C GLY A 282 17.78 -9.86 14.83
N VAL A 283 16.86 -10.51 14.10
CA VAL A 283 15.92 -9.83 13.20
C VAL A 283 14.51 -10.31 13.47
N ILE A 284 13.60 -9.39 13.70
CA ILE A 284 12.17 -9.64 13.90
C ILE A 284 11.38 -8.90 12.83
N ASP A 285 10.52 -9.63 12.14
CA ASP A 285 9.53 -9.10 11.19
C ASP A 285 8.29 -8.63 11.95
N CYS A 286 8.10 -7.33 11.97
CA CYS A 286 6.98 -6.66 12.62
C CYS A 286 5.79 -6.51 11.66
N CYS A 287 5.35 -7.60 11.05
CA CYS A 287 4.30 -7.61 10.02
C CYS A 287 2.91 -7.11 10.49
N SER A 288 2.68 -7.04 11.80
CA SER A 288 1.54 -6.38 12.43
C SER A 288 2.04 -5.15 13.17
N LEU A 289 1.80 -3.97 12.58
CA LEU A 289 2.19 -2.70 13.19
C LEU A 289 1.17 -2.26 14.25
N LYS A 290 -0.10 -2.57 14.00
CA LYS A 290 -1.20 -2.28 14.91
C LYS A 290 -2.29 -3.35 14.79
N PRO A 291 -2.59 -4.11 15.85
CA PRO A 291 -1.89 -4.10 17.13
C PRO A 291 -0.45 -4.60 17.01
N MET A 292 0.44 -4.07 17.85
CA MET A 292 1.80 -4.57 18.00
C MET A 292 1.82 -5.86 18.80
N ASP A 293 2.84 -6.70 18.60
CA ASP A 293 3.13 -7.85 19.45
C ASP A 293 3.78 -7.40 20.77
N MET A 294 2.94 -7.01 21.72
CA MET A 294 3.39 -6.53 23.02
C MET A 294 4.15 -7.57 23.82
N ASP A 295 3.85 -8.87 23.63
CA ASP A 295 4.54 -9.96 24.32
C ASP A 295 6.00 -10.02 23.87
N SER A 296 6.23 -10.01 22.55
CA SER A 296 7.55 -9.98 21.97
C SER A 296 8.31 -8.71 22.35
N LEU A 297 7.67 -7.55 22.31
CA LEU A 297 8.29 -6.28 22.67
C LEU A 297 8.70 -6.24 24.16
N ARG A 298 7.81 -6.65 25.08
CA ARG A 298 8.11 -6.73 26.50
C ARG A 298 9.23 -7.73 26.81
N ALA A 299 9.32 -8.83 26.08
CA ALA A 299 10.43 -9.77 26.21
C ALA A 299 11.78 -9.12 25.86
N LEU A 300 11.82 -8.25 24.83
CA LEU A 300 13.00 -7.46 24.49
C LEU A 300 13.34 -6.46 25.60
N PHE A 301 12.37 -5.75 26.12
CA PHE A 301 12.55 -4.79 27.22
C PHE A 301 13.07 -5.47 28.49
N LYS A 302 12.50 -6.62 28.87
CA LYS A 302 12.93 -7.37 30.05
C LYS A 302 14.41 -7.77 30.02
N ARG A 303 14.93 -8.11 28.83
CA ARG A 303 16.35 -8.43 28.66
C ARG A 303 17.24 -7.23 28.34
N LYS A 304 16.68 -6.00 28.39
CA LYS A 304 17.36 -4.73 28.06
C LYS A 304 18.05 -4.78 26.68
N ALA A 305 17.38 -5.38 25.71
CA ALA A 305 17.93 -5.51 24.38
C ALA A 305 18.16 -4.13 23.76
N ARG A 306 19.30 -3.94 23.08
CA ARG A 306 19.48 -2.81 22.19
C ARG A 306 18.61 -3.03 20.97
N ILE A 307 17.66 -2.12 20.74
CA ILE A 307 16.68 -2.21 19.66
C ILE A 307 17.06 -1.22 18.56
N ILE A 308 17.03 -1.70 17.32
CA ILE A 308 17.18 -0.85 16.12
C ILE A 308 15.89 -1.04 15.33
N THR A 309 15.14 0.03 15.09
CA THR A 309 13.99 -0.02 14.17
C THR A 309 14.42 0.42 12.79
N ILE A 310 13.94 -0.28 11.74
CA ILE A 310 14.20 0.09 10.35
C ILE A 310 12.87 0.15 9.62
N GLU A 311 12.57 1.33 9.07
CA GLU A 311 11.36 1.58 8.29
C GLU A 311 11.65 2.35 7.00
N GLU A 312 10.81 2.20 5.98
CA GLU A 312 10.88 2.96 4.76
C GLU A 312 9.77 4.02 4.76
N GLY A 313 9.98 5.06 5.54
CA GLY A 313 9.00 6.09 5.77
C GLY A 313 9.51 7.17 6.72
N GLU A 314 8.62 8.06 7.10
CA GLU A 314 8.90 9.17 8.02
C GLU A 314 9.09 8.64 9.44
N MET A 315 10.20 9.00 10.08
CA MET A 315 10.48 8.61 11.47
C MET A 315 9.52 9.27 12.47
N ILE A 316 9.11 10.52 12.18
CA ILE A 316 8.19 11.27 13.06
C ILE A 316 6.80 10.66 12.98
N GLY A 317 6.34 10.08 14.08
CA GLY A 317 5.06 9.36 14.14
C GLY A 317 5.09 7.99 13.46
N GLY A 318 6.24 7.53 12.95
CA GLY A 318 6.42 6.23 12.35
C GLY A 318 6.50 5.09 13.38
N PHE A 319 6.79 3.90 12.88
CA PHE A 319 6.85 2.68 13.71
C PHE A 319 7.91 2.77 14.81
N GLY A 320 9.11 3.29 14.49
CA GLY A 320 10.17 3.46 15.47
C GLY A 320 9.80 4.43 16.59
N SER A 321 9.10 5.52 16.24
CA SER A 321 8.57 6.47 17.24
C SER A 321 7.56 5.79 18.17
N GLU A 322 6.72 4.90 17.65
CA GLU A 322 5.74 4.17 18.45
C GLU A 322 6.42 3.15 19.40
N ILE A 323 7.46 2.45 18.94
CA ILE A 323 8.28 1.59 19.81
C ILE A 323 8.91 2.41 20.95
N ALA A 324 9.45 3.59 20.65
CA ALA A 324 10.02 4.46 21.67
C ALA A 324 8.97 4.98 22.66
N ARG A 325 7.76 5.34 22.17
CA ARG A 325 6.66 5.73 23.04
C ARG A 325 6.29 4.62 24.04
N VAL A 326 6.15 3.39 23.54
CA VAL A 326 5.83 2.23 24.39
C VAL A 326 6.96 1.94 25.38
N CYS A 327 8.22 2.08 24.97
CA CYS A 327 9.37 1.93 25.89
C CYS A 327 9.28 2.89 27.08
N VAL A 328 8.89 4.16 26.83
CA VAL A 328 8.70 5.16 27.89
C VAL A 328 7.50 4.83 28.77
N GLU A 329 6.38 4.43 28.19
CA GLU A 329 5.16 4.06 28.95
C GLU A 329 5.37 2.84 29.85
N GLU A 330 6.09 1.84 29.37
CA GLU A 330 6.44 0.62 30.14
C GLU A 330 7.61 0.87 31.11
N GLN A 331 8.18 2.08 31.15
CA GLN A 331 9.36 2.46 31.95
C GLN A 331 10.54 1.49 31.71
N ALA A 332 10.70 1.04 30.48
CA ALA A 332 11.71 0.09 30.11
C ALA A 332 13.08 0.75 29.90
N ASP A 333 14.13 0.09 30.39
CA ASP A 333 15.54 0.50 30.19
C ASP A 333 16.12 -0.25 28.98
N ALA A 334 15.70 0.14 27.77
CA ALA A 334 16.15 -0.45 26.50
C ALA A 334 16.63 0.65 25.55
N PRO A 335 17.91 0.64 25.12
CA PRO A 335 18.40 1.59 24.14
C PRO A 335 17.69 1.37 22.79
N ILE A 336 17.13 2.45 22.20
CA ILE A 336 16.42 2.40 20.92
C ILE A 336 17.12 3.34 19.93
N GLN A 337 17.45 2.81 18.75
CA GLN A 337 17.89 3.58 17.59
C GLN A 337 16.85 3.47 16.48
N ILE A 338 16.36 4.60 15.99
CA ILE A 338 15.39 4.68 14.90
C ILE A 338 16.10 4.99 13.59
N ILE A 339 15.77 4.24 12.52
CA ILE A 339 16.24 4.46 11.15
C ILE A 339 15.00 4.46 10.24
N GLY A 340 14.81 5.55 9.48
CA GLY A 340 13.71 5.72 8.54
C GLY A 340 14.08 6.67 7.40
#